data_e85e87262a88c346c8fdb9788f443ba2
#
_entry.id   e85e87262a88c346c8fdb9788f443ba2
#
_cell.length_a   1.000
_cell.length_b   1.000
_cell.length_c   1.000
_cell.angle_alpha   90.00
_cell.angle_beta   90.00
_cell.angle_gamma   90.00
#
_symmetry.space_group_name_H-M   'P 1'
#
loop_
_entity.id
_entity.type
_entity.pdbx_description
1 polymer ?
#
loop_
_entity_poly.entity_id
_entity_poly.type
_entity_poly.pdbx_seq_one_letter_code
_entity_poly.pdbx_strand_id
1 'polypeptide(L)'
;TRSAFPTEAKRHAAISQVRGQEMVDVFITLHDSQNTCRITALGGVIGARFTGLVTAQVPVAKLQAIAALDEVEQVSIAEMMESNVDTTRSVTSVNYVAEGLQHGLPANYDGKGVVFGIIDSGIDFNHAAFQDSLGNTRIKCVYMPADNSGTKVTIDGTVLPGSEFDSTRIASLTTDLASSAHGSHTAFIGAGSHCGQYSGMAPGADIVMCALGGKKNDVNIANSLKYITQYAKRVGKPCVISISLGTKQGPHDGTSKLCKIYEEMGKSDAVICLSAGNLGSYRRYIHHKFSGMNTATNPNIGSYVTGTQAGYTANFAIDTWSRSRSAVGIKYLLIDPDDNSIFYETGIMKAYTYHYIGPGMESKRGYNAFLSQYFSGKIGVWVTTESNGHIETYSEVSLKPLRSDVKAYKMAVQFYGADGVEFDSWVTSENAYSWHPQVGDYKFVNGSDSCSMNDNVTGKNTISVGNYVGRNRYMSLSGKEMYNSIYPEGSIYVQSSYGIAPNGESYPFVAAPGYFVVSAYNGY
;
A
#
# COMPACT_ATOMS: atom_id res chain seq x y z
N THR A 1 7.57 13.44 29.79
CA THR A 1 8.57 13.23 28.72
C THR A 1 8.31 11.86 28.11
N ARG A 2 7.51 11.80 27.04
CA ARG A 2 7.34 10.57 26.27
C ARG A 2 8.60 10.41 25.42
N SER A 3 9.25 9.25 25.53
CA SER A 3 10.44 8.92 24.76
C SER A 3 10.12 8.94 23.25
N ALA A 4 11.12 9.33 22.47
CA ALA A 4 11.11 9.23 21.02
C ALA A 4 10.56 7.88 20.55
N PHE A 5 9.98 7.91 19.38
CA PHE A 5 9.45 6.87 18.54
C PHE A 5 9.75 5.44 19.01
N PRO A 6 8.76 4.60 19.34
CA PRO A 6 9.03 3.23 19.74
C PRO A 6 9.78 2.49 18.64
N THR A 7 10.67 1.61 19.03
CA THR A 7 11.47 0.79 18.11
C THR A 7 10.60 -0.01 17.12
N GLU A 8 9.37 -0.28 17.49
CA GLU A 8 8.37 -1.02 16.73
C GLU A 8 7.76 -0.24 15.57
N ALA A 9 7.50 1.06 15.77
CA ALA A 9 7.04 1.91 14.68
C ALA A 9 8.08 2.01 13.55
N LYS A 10 9.36 1.73 13.84
CA LYS A 10 10.41 1.65 12.83
C LYS A 10 10.23 0.54 11.79
N ARG A 11 9.46 -0.53 12.10
CA ARG A 11 9.23 -1.63 11.16
C ARG A 11 8.18 -1.33 10.10
N HIS A 12 7.27 -0.41 10.41
CA HIS A 12 6.20 0.02 9.49
C HIS A 12 6.50 1.37 8.84
N ALA A 13 7.50 2.08 9.36
CA ALA A 13 7.94 3.35 8.81
C ALA A 13 9.13 3.15 7.87
N ALA A 14 9.13 3.82 6.72
CA ALA A 14 10.26 3.88 5.81
C ALA A 14 11.39 4.73 6.40
N ILE A 15 12.16 4.16 7.34
CA ILE A 15 13.31 4.85 7.95
C ILE A 15 14.53 4.68 7.06
N SER A 16 15.20 5.78 6.76
CA SER A 16 16.41 5.83 5.97
C SER A 16 17.55 6.48 6.76
N GLN A 17 18.79 6.06 6.47
CA GLN A 17 19.98 6.70 6.98
C GLN A 17 20.44 7.78 5.99
N VAL A 18 20.42 9.03 6.39
CA VAL A 18 20.90 10.15 5.59
C VAL A 18 22.00 10.88 6.38
N ARG A 19 23.23 10.83 5.88
CA ARG A 19 24.41 11.43 6.52
C ARG A 19 24.58 11.03 8.01
N GLY A 20 24.29 9.76 8.32
CA GLY A 20 24.40 9.22 9.68
C GLY A 20 23.23 9.55 10.61
N GLN A 21 22.17 10.16 10.11
CA GLN A 21 20.95 10.48 10.84
C GLN A 21 19.77 9.62 10.37
N GLU A 22 19.00 9.07 11.30
CA GLU A 22 17.76 8.37 10.99
C GLU A 22 16.69 9.38 10.57
N MET A 23 16.22 9.23 9.32
CA MET A 23 15.16 10.05 8.73
C MET A 23 13.93 9.18 8.44
N VAL A 24 12.74 9.74 8.57
CA VAL A 24 11.47 9.09 8.24
C VAL A 24 10.65 9.95 7.29
N ASP A 25 10.02 9.30 6.31
CA ASP A 25 9.11 9.95 5.37
C ASP A 25 7.74 10.17 6.06
N VAL A 26 7.20 11.39 5.95
CA VAL A 26 5.95 11.79 6.62
C VAL A 26 5.08 12.65 5.71
N PHE A 27 3.78 12.62 5.94
CA PHE A 27 2.87 13.70 5.58
C PHE A 27 2.72 14.66 6.77
N ILE A 28 2.75 15.96 6.50
CA ILE A 28 2.49 17.01 7.50
C ILE A 28 1.30 17.83 7.04
N THR A 29 0.20 17.73 7.78
CA THR A 29 -0.97 18.60 7.61
C THR A 29 -0.68 19.92 8.33
N LEU A 30 -0.90 21.04 7.66
CA LEU A 30 -0.61 22.38 8.16
C LEU A 30 -1.89 23.19 8.31
N HIS A 31 -1.97 24.00 9.37
CA HIS A 31 -3.03 25.01 9.52
C HIS A 31 -2.92 26.11 8.45
N ASP A 32 -1.69 26.49 8.12
CA ASP A 32 -1.36 27.38 6.99
C ASP A 32 -0.40 26.62 6.05
N SER A 33 -0.87 26.35 4.84
CA SER A 33 -0.17 25.51 3.86
C SER A 33 1.17 26.07 3.35
N GLN A 34 1.53 27.29 3.71
CA GLN A 34 2.73 27.97 3.19
C GLN A 34 3.91 27.95 4.17
N ASN A 35 3.67 27.83 5.47
CA ASN A 35 4.74 28.00 6.46
C ASN A 35 5.37 26.68 6.90
N THR A 36 6.55 26.40 6.39
CA THR A 36 7.35 25.20 6.76
C THR A 36 8.74 25.56 7.30
N CYS A 37 9.01 26.84 7.56
CA CYS A 37 10.35 27.29 7.96
C CYS A 37 10.85 26.65 9.26
N ARG A 38 9.97 26.49 10.27
CA ARG A 38 10.33 25.88 11.55
C ARG A 38 10.57 24.37 11.42
N ILE A 39 9.83 23.70 10.53
CA ILE A 39 10.04 22.29 10.20
C ILE A 39 11.45 22.10 9.60
N THR A 40 11.81 22.96 8.64
CA THR A 40 13.14 22.94 8.01
C THR A 40 14.23 23.27 9.02
N ALA A 41 14.00 24.22 9.94
CA ALA A 41 14.95 24.58 11.00
C ALA A 41 15.20 23.40 11.97
N LEU A 42 14.25 22.48 12.13
CA LEU A 42 14.40 21.25 12.91
C LEU A 42 15.04 20.10 12.10
N GLY A 43 15.52 20.37 10.89
CA GLY A 43 16.18 19.40 10.02
C GLY A 43 15.23 18.64 9.09
N GLY A 44 13.97 19.04 9.00
CA GLY A 44 13.03 18.49 8.04
C GLY A 44 13.36 18.94 6.62
N VAL A 45 13.28 18.01 5.67
CA VAL A 45 13.40 18.25 4.23
C VAL A 45 11.99 18.19 3.64
N ILE A 46 11.46 19.34 3.24
CA ILE A 46 10.13 19.43 2.65
C ILE A 46 10.18 18.89 1.22
N GLY A 47 9.22 18.04 0.88
CA GLY A 47 9.04 17.50 -0.47
C GLY A 47 7.94 18.23 -1.26
N ALA A 48 6.97 17.48 -1.79
CA ALA A 48 5.85 18.03 -2.54
C ALA A 48 4.85 18.79 -1.64
N ARG A 49 4.24 19.83 -2.20
CA ARG A 49 3.20 20.64 -1.55
C ARG A 49 1.85 20.40 -2.20
N PHE A 50 0.83 20.21 -1.38
CA PHE A 50 -0.57 20.06 -1.75
C PHE A 50 -1.41 21.02 -0.89
N THR A 51 -2.69 21.14 -1.15
CA THR A 51 -3.58 22.03 -0.40
C THR A 51 -3.68 21.61 1.08
N GLY A 52 -3.09 22.39 1.98
CA GLY A 52 -3.06 22.10 3.42
C GLY A 52 -2.17 20.91 3.83
N LEU A 53 -1.37 20.34 2.93
CA LEU A 53 -0.58 19.15 3.16
C LEU A 53 0.80 19.24 2.48
N VAL A 54 1.85 18.79 3.15
CA VAL A 54 3.17 18.64 2.54
C VAL A 54 3.73 17.24 2.82
N THR A 55 4.50 16.71 1.87
CA THR A 55 5.38 15.59 2.16
C THR A 55 6.67 16.10 2.76
N ALA A 56 7.27 15.36 3.67
CA ALA A 56 8.57 15.72 4.23
C ALA A 56 9.36 14.47 4.63
N GLN A 57 10.68 14.62 4.64
CA GLN A 57 11.58 13.67 5.29
C GLN A 57 12.11 14.35 6.55
N VAL A 58 11.85 13.79 7.72
CA VAL A 58 12.17 14.41 9.00
C VAL A 58 13.06 13.53 9.87
N PRO A 59 13.97 14.13 10.67
CA PRO A 59 14.75 13.35 11.62
C PRO A 59 13.84 12.66 12.64
N VAL A 60 14.00 11.35 12.81
CA VAL A 60 13.23 10.56 13.79
C VAL A 60 13.29 11.18 15.19
N ALA A 61 14.47 11.67 15.61
CA ALA A 61 14.67 12.34 16.89
C ALA A 61 13.93 13.69 17.03
N LYS A 62 13.48 14.30 15.92
CA LYS A 62 12.78 15.60 15.90
C LYS A 62 11.28 15.49 15.65
N LEU A 63 10.77 14.30 15.44
CA LEU A 63 9.37 14.08 15.05
C LEU A 63 8.38 14.71 16.05
N GLN A 64 8.61 14.54 17.36
CA GLN A 64 7.75 15.13 18.39
C GLN A 64 7.84 16.66 18.44
N ALA A 65 9.03 17.21 18.23
CA ALA A 65 9.21 18.65 18.19
C ALA A 65 8.52 19.28 16.97
N ILE A 66 8.54 18.59 15.84
CA ILE A 66 7.83 19.02 14.62
C ILE A 66 6.32 18.92 14.82
N ALA A 67 5.82 17.84 15.40
CA ALA A 67 4.39 17.67 15.67
C ALA A 67 3.83 18.64 16.73
N ALA A 68 4.69 19.28 17.50
CA ALA A 68 4.32 20.28 18.51
C ALA A 68 4.39 21.73 18.00
N LEU A 69 4.70 21.95 16.72
CA LEU A 69 4.72 23.30 16.13
C LEU A 69 3.29 23.82 15.92
N ASP A 70 3.06 25.09 16.18
CA ASP A 70 1.73 25.72 16.08
C ASP A 70 1.15 25.67 14.65
N GLU A 71 2.02 25.69 13.62
CA GLU A 71 1.63 25.57 12.23
C GLU A 71 1.30 24.15 11.78
N VAL A 72 1.62 23.13 12.61
CA VAL A 72 1.41 21.73 12.30
C VAL A 72 0.14 21.22 12.97
N GLU A 73 -0.84 20.82 12.17
CA GLU A 73 -2.06 20.18 12.64
C GLU A 73 -1.82 18.70 12.96
N GLN A 74 -1.12 17.99 12.04
CA GLN A 74 -0.86 16.57 12.19
C GLN A 74 0.42 16.16 11.45
N VAL A 75 1.13 15.18 12.01
CA VAL A 75 2.22 14.46 11.33
C VAL A 75 1.82 12.99 11.22
N SER A 76 1.74 12.47 10.01
CA SER A 76 1.49 11.05 9.73
C SER A 76 2.71 10.42 9.08
N ILE A 77 3.10 9.25 9.58
CA ILE A 77 4.22 8.49 9.02
C ILE A 77 3.76 7.85 7.71
N ALA A 78 4.66 7.80 6.73
CA ALA A 78 4.42 7.15 5.45
C ALA A 78 4.12 5.66 5.62
N GLU A 79 3.06 5.19 4.99
CA GLU A 79 2.69 3.78 4.96
C GLU A 79 3.42 3.04 3.84
N MET A 80 3.78 1.78 4.09
CA MET A 80 4.39 0.92 3.06
C MET A 80 3.34 0.38 2.10
N MET A 81 3.63 0.41 0.79
CA MET A 81 2.75 -0.03 -0.29
C MET A 81 3.16 -1.39 -0.84
N GLU A 82 2.17 -2.20 -1.23
CA GLU A 82 2.34 -3.51 -1.87
C GLU A 82 2.12 -3.44 -3.39
N SER A 83 2.64 -4.44 -4.11
CA SER A 83 2.61 -4.49 -5.58
C SER A 83 1.45 -5.34 -6.12
N ASN A 84 0.73 -4.83 -7.13
CA ASN A 84 -0.40 -5.51 -7.77
C ASN A 84 -0.39 -5.31 -9.30
N VAL A 85 -0.64 -6.29 -10.17
CA VAL A 85 -1.17 -6.18 -11.55
C VAL A 85 -0.93 -7.27 -12.57
N ASP A 86 -1.76 -7.31 -13.67
CA ASP A 86 -1.41 -7.75 -15.05
C ASP A 86 -2.51 -7.54 -16.13
N THR A 87 -2.20 -7.29 -17.45
CA THR A 87 -3.18 -7.04 -18.53
C THR A 87 -2.79 -7.48 -19.95
N THR A 88 -3.76 -7.70 -20.87
CA THR A 88 -3.53 -8.07 -22.27
C THR A 88 -4.30 -7.21 -23.30
N ARG A 89 -3.66 -6.93 -24.41
CA ARG A 89 -4.01 -5.95 -25.43
C ARG A 89 -5.21 -6.33 -26.32
N SER A 90 -5.36 -7.63 -26.64
CA SER A 90 -6.37 -8.09 -27.60
C SER A 90 -7.79 -8.06 -27.05
N VAL A 91 -7.99 -8.48 -25.80
CA VAL A 91 -9.32 -8.54 -25.16
C VAL A 91 -9.87 -7.18 -24.73
N THR A 92 -9.04 -6.13 -24.76
CA THR A 92 -9.44 -4.74 -24.45
C THR A 92 -9.75 -3.92 -25.70
N SER A 93 -9.66 -4.51 -26.89
CA SER A 93 -9.84 -3.81 -28.18
C SER A 93 -8.86 -2.64 -28.40
N VAL A 94 -7.72 -2.64 -27.73
CA VAL A 94 -6.70 -1.57 -27.86
C VAL A 94 -6.14 -1.50 -29.29
N ASN A 95 -6.03 -2.65 -30.00
CA ASN A 95 -5.60 -2.64 -31.38
C ASN A 95 -6.56 -1.83 -32.28
N TYR A 96 -7.89 -1.95 -32.03
CA TYR A 96 -8.89 -1.15 -32.74
C TYR A 96 -8.67 0.36 -32.59
N VAL A 97 -8.29 0.80 -31.39
CA VAL A 97 -8.01 2.21 -31.11
C VAL A 97 -6.64 2.64 -31.66
N ALA A 98 -5.63 1.77 -31.55
CA ALA A 98 -4.29 2.02 -32.07
C ALA A 98 -4.27 2.13 -33.62
N GLU A 99 -5.11 1.35 -34.29
CA GLU A 99 -5.31 1.35 -35.74
C GLU A 99 -6.53 2.18 -36.16
N GLY A 100 -6.88 3.17 -35.39
CA GLY A 100 -8.16 3.90 -35.41
C GLY A 100 -8.61 4.36 -36.78
N LEU A 101 -7.71 4.86 -37.64
CA LEU A 101 -8.04 5.28 -39.00
C LEU A 101 -8.63 4.15 -39.86
N GLN A 102 -8.19 2.91 -39.67
CA GLN A 102 -8.71 1.74 -40.36
C GLN A 102 -10.11 1.35 -39.86
N HIS A 103 -10.50 1.87 -38.70
CA HIS A 103 -11.76 1.58 -38.03
C HIS A 103 -12.70 2.79 -37.96
N GLY A 104 -12.43 3.85 -38.76
CA GLY A 104 -13.28 5.03 -38.86
C GLY A 104 -13.10 6.04 -37.72
N LEU A 105 -12.06 5.92 -36.89
CA LEU A 105 -11.70 6.95 -35.90
C LEU A 105 -10.93 8.09 -36.57
N PRO A 106 -10.93 9.30 -35.98
CA PRO A 106 -10.24 10.47 -36.55
C PRO A 106 -8.71 10.33 -36.67
N ALA A 107 -8.09 9.45 -35.88
CA ALA A 107 -6.65 9.22 -35.87
C ALA A 107 -6.32 7.83 -35.32
N ASN A 108 -5.06 7.43 -35.46
CA ASN A 108 -4.48 6.31 -34.73
C ASN A 108 -4.06 6.77 -33.33
N TYR A 109 -4.45 6.02 -32.30
CA TYR A 109 -4.22 6.39 -30.91
C TYR A 109 -3.32 5.36 -30.21
N ASP A 110 -2.02 5.50 -30.38
CA ASP A 110 -0.98 4.64 -29.82
C ASP A 110 -0.29 5.22 -28.57
N GLY A 111 -0.82 6.35 -28.05
CA GLY A 111 -0.25 7.11 -26.95
C GLY A 111 0.70 8.23 -27.35
N LYS A 112 0.94 8.43 -28.65
CA LYS A 112 1.79 9.54 -29.13
C LYS A 112 1.25 10.89 -28.65
N GLY A 113 2.15 11.72 -28.09
CA GLY A 113 1.80 13.04 -27.55
C GLY A 113 1.28 13.02 -26.12
N VAL A 114 1.30 11.86 -25.44
CA VAL A 114 0.89 11.71 -24.03
C VAL A 114 2.10 11.29 -23.20
N VAL A 115 2.21 11.82 -21.98
CA VAL A 115 3.13 11.34 -20.96
C VAL A 115 2.48 10.17 -20.24
N PHE A 116 3.14 9.00 -20.27
CA PHE A 116 2.76 7.84 -19.49
C PHE A 116 3.70 7.71 -18.28
N GLY A 117 3.17 8.06 -17.13
CA GLY A 117 3.86 7.99 -15.84
C GLY A 117 3.67 6.63 -15.18
N ILE A 118 4.73 6.07 -14.64
CA ILE A 118 4.71 4.80 -13.90
C ILE A 118 5.31 5.04 -12.54
N ILE A 119 4.60 4.62 -11.49
CA ILE A 119 5.09 4.64 -10.10
C ILE A 119 5.12 3.20 -9.63
N ASP A 120 6.33 2.63 -9.52
CA ASP A 120 6.51 1.22 -9.18
C ASP A 120 7.93 0.94 -8.64
N SER A 121 8.29 -0.32 -8.46
CA SER A 121 9.63 -0.77 -8.10
C SER A 121 10.02 -2.05 -8.86
N GLY A 122 11.32 -2.32 -8.98
CA GLY A 122 11.82 -3.45 -9.75
C GLY A 122 11.85 -3.15 -11.24
N ILE A 123 12.54 -2.09 -11.63
CA ILE A 123 12.64 -1.63 -13.02
C ILE A 123 14.04 -1.86 -13.57
N ASP A 124 14.11 -2.56 -14.69
CA ASP A 124 15.29 -2.64 -15.56
C ASP A 124 15.21 -1.54 -16.62
N PHE A 125 15.95 -0.46 -16.41
CA PHE A 125 15.90 0.73 -17.27
C PHE A 125 16.49 0.50 -18.65
N ASN A 126 17.32 -0.52 -18.82
CA ASN A 126 18.01 -0.85 -20.09
C ASN A 126 17.30 -1.97 -20.87
N HIS A 127 16.16 -2.46 -20.37
CA HIS A 127 15.42 -3.51 -21.04
C HIS A 127 14.99 -3.08 -22.46
N ALA A 128 15.20 -3.94 -23.46
CA ALA A 128 14.86 -3.67 -24.87
C ALA A 128 13.39 -3.26 -25.09
N ALA A 129 12.51 -3.68 -24.21
CA ALA A 129 11.10 -3.31 -24.20
C ALA A 129 10.84 -1.80 -24.02
N PHE A 130 11.83 -1.01 -23.61
CA PHE A 130 11.75 0.44 -23.46
C PHE A 130 12.61 1.20 -24.47
N GLN A 131 13.09 0.52 -25.52
CA GLN A 131 13.89 1.09 -26.60
C GLN A 131 13.06 1.27 -27.87
N ASP A 132 13.45 2.23 -28.71
CA ASP A 132 12.93 2.37 -30.07
C ASP A 132 13.60 1.35 -31.04
N SER A 133 13.21 1.36 -32.31
CA SER A 133 13.77 0.48 -33.34
C SER A 133 15.26 0.70 -33.62
N LEU A 134 15.86 1.78 -33.14
CA LEU A 134 17.28 2.11 -33.26
C LEU A 134 18.07 1.76 -31.99
N GLY A 135 17.40 1.24 -30.95
CA GLY A 135 18.03 0.90 -29.67
C GLY A 135 18.13 2.09 -28.68
N ASN A 136 17.55 3.24 -29.00
CA ASN A 136 17.55 4.37 -28.07
C ASN A 136 16.44 4.22 -27.04
N THR A 137 16.72 4.63 -25.80
CA THR A 137 15.69 4.60 -24.74
C THR A 137 14.52 5.52 -25.05
N ARG A 138 13.29 5.04 -24.84
CA ARG A 138 12.05 5.82 -24.84
C ARG A 138 11.71 6.41 -23.50
N ILE A 139 12.45 6.04 -22.45
CA ILE A 139 12.30 6.62 -21.11
C ILE A 139 12.87 8.05 -21.17
N LYS A 140 12.03 9.04 -20.89
CA LYS A 140 12.44 10.45 -20.95
C LYS A 140 13.19 10.89 -19.71
N CYS A 141 12.75 10.39 -18.55
CA CYS A 141 13.43 10.59 -17.27
C CYS A 141 12.99 9.54 -16.25
N VAL A 142 13.85 9.35 -15.26
CA VAL A 142 13.63 8.49 -14.10
C VAL A 142 13.78 9.33 -12.85
N TYR A 143 12.80 9.25 -11.94
CA TYR A 143 12.90 9.79 -10.59
C TYR A 143 13.03 8.67 -9.58
N MET A 144 14.06 8.74 -8.75
CA MET A 144 14.37 7.74 -7.71
C MET A 144 14.40 8.40 -6.33
N PRO A 145 13.34 8.29 -5.51
CA PRO A 145 13.28 8.92 -4.17
C PRO A 145 14.35 8.41 -3.21
N ALA A 146 14.85 7.19 -3.44
CA ALA A 146 15.88 6.57 -2.59
C ALA A 146 17.31 6.94 -2.98
N ASP A 147 17.53 7.43 -4.20
CA ASP A 147 18.85 7.76 -4.74
C ASP A 147 19.20 9.23 -4.49
N ASN A 148 20.49 9.51 -4.30
CA ASN A 148 20.99 10.87 -4.11
C ASN A 148 22.16 11.22 -5.04
N SER A 149 22.46 10.36 -6.03
CA SER A 149 23.60 10.52 -6.94
C SER A 149 23.26 11.33 -8.20
N GLY A 150 21.98 11.43 -8.54
CA GLY A 150 21.49 12.15 -9.72
C GLY A 150 21.27 13.64 -9.52
N THR A 151 20.56 14.25 -10.46
CA THR A 151 20.19 15.66 -10.41
C THR A 151 19.06 15.88 -9.39
N LYS A 152 19.18 16.94 -8.57
CA LYS A 152 18.11 17.30 -7.65
C LYS A 152 16.92 17.91 -8.39
N VAL A 153 15.73 17.50 -8.00
CA VAL A 153 14.47 17.97 -8.58
C VAL A 153 13.92 19.10 -7.73
N THR A 154 13.62 20.23 -8.35
CA THR A 154 12.92 21.35 -7.69
C THR A 154 11.55 21.50 -8.28
N ILE A 155 10.50 21.46 -7.44
CA ILE A 155 9.10 21.68 -7.81
C ILE A 155 8.52 22.75 -6.89
N ASP A 156 7.89 23.75 -7.45
CA ASP A 156 7.28 24.88 -6.73
C ASP A 156 8.22 25.49 -5.68
N GLY A 157 9.51 25.64 -6.05
CA GLY A 157 10.57 26.18 -5.17
C GLY A 157 11.08 25.22 -4.10
N THR A 158 10.58 23.99 -4.05
CA THR A 158 10.99 22.96 -3.08
C THR A 158 11.82 21.88 -3.75
N VAL A 159 12.95 21.50 -3.15
CA VAL A 159 13.77 20.38 -3.62
C VAL A 159 13.20 19.08 -3.10
N LEU A 160 12.74 18.20 -4.00
CA LEU A 160 12.27 16.86 -3.63
C LEU A 160 13.42 16.00 -3.10
N PRO A 161 13.15 15.09 -2.15
CA PRO A 161 14.07 14.00 -1.81
C PRO A 161 14.38 13.15 -3.04
N GLY A 162 15.59 12.60 -3.12
CA GLY A 162 15.97 11.72 -4.23
C GLY A 162 16.63 12.44 -5.41
N SER A 163 16.61 11.79 -6.56
CA SER A 163 17.32 12.24 -7.76
C SER A 163 16.53 11.98 -9.04
N GLU A 164 16.74 12.88 -10.03
CA GLU A 164 16.32 12.70 -11.43
C GLU A 164 17.50 12.21 -12.27
N PHE A 165 17.20 11.35 -13.22
CA PHE A 165 18.10 10.92 -14.30
C PHE A 165 17.38 11.15 -15.62
N ASP A 166 17.97 11.97 -16.47
CA ASP A 166 17.48 12.20 -17.82
C ASP A 166 17.89 11.09 -18.80
N SER A 167 17.40 11.15 -20.05
CA SER A 167 17.65 10.13 -21.07
C SER A 167 19.14 9.88 -21.35
N THR A 168 20.03 10.83 -21.09
CA THR A 168 21.47 10.69 -21.32
C THR A 168 22.14 9.87 -20.23
N ARG A 169 21.57 9.87 -19.03
CA ARG A 169 22.10 9.18 -17.85
C ARG A 169 21.42 7.84 -17.56
N ILE A 170 20.23 7.60 -18.13
CA ILE A 170 19.48 6.35 -17.93
C ILE A 170 20.29 5.12 -18.35
N ALA A 171 21.07 5.21 -19.42
CA ALA A 171 21.92 4.11 -19.88
C ALA A 171 22.95 3.64 -18.82
N SER A 172 23.32 4.51 -17.87
CA SER A 172 24.21 4.16 -16.75
C SER A 172 23.49 3.56 -15.55
N LEU A 173 22.15 3.59 -15.53
CA LEU A 173 21.33 2.95 -14.51
C LEU A 173 21.07 1.50 -14.91
N THR A 174 21.23 0.57 -13.99
CA THR A 174 20.87 -0.84 -14.24
C THR A 174 19.53 -1.18 -13.60
N THR A 175 19.28 -0.72 -12.39
CA THR A 175 18.12 -1.10 -11.59
C THR A 175 17.83 -0.05 -10.51
N ASP A 176 16.64 -0.08 -9.95
CA ASP A 176 16.26 0.65 -8.73
C ASP A 176 16.62 -0.09 -7.42
N LEU A 177 17.44 -1.15 -7.51
CA LEU A 177 17.86 -2.00 -6.38
C LEU A 177 16.74 -2.81 -5.72
N ALA A 178 15.57 -2.90 -6.32
CA ALA A 178 14.52 -3.81 -5.85
C ALA A 178 14.79 -5.24 -6.32
N SER A 179 14.43 -6.22 -5.51
CA SER A 179 14.61 -7.65 -5.82
C SER A 179 13.51 -8.24 -6.73
N SER A 180 12.53 -7.44 -7.16
CA SER A 180 11.43 -7.87 -8.03
C SER A 180 11.60 -7.33 -9.44
N ALA A 181 10.85 -7.89 -10.41
CA ALA A 181 10.72 -7.37 -11.77
C ALA A 181 9.35 -6.69 -12.01
N HIS A 182 8.63 -6.35 -10.94
CA HIS A 182 7.24 -5.91 -11.04
C HIS A 182 7.10 -4.62 -11.85
N GLY A 183 7.95 -3.62 -11.59
CA GLY A 183 7.91 -2.36 -12.31
C GLY A 183 8.24 -2.48 -13.81
N SER A 184 9.18 -3.34 -14.21
CA SER A 184 9.40 -3.64 -15.63
C SER A 184 8.19 -4.28 -16.28
N HIS A 185 7.53 -5.20 -15.55
CA HIS A 185 6.36 -5.90 -16.03
C HIS A 185 5.19 -4.94 -16.28
N THR A 186 4.84 -4.12 -15.30
CA THR A 186 3.73 -3.16 -15.39
C THR A 186 4.00 -2.04 -16.40
N ALA A 187 5.24 -1.55 -16.45
CA ALA A 187 5.67 -0.52 -17.39
C ALA A 187 5.56 -0.97 -18.84
N PHE A 188 5.97 -2.22 -19.14
CA PHE A 188 5.83 -2.77 -20.49
C PHE A 188 4.34 -2.89 -20.89
N ILE A 189 3.49 -3.39 -20.02
CA ILE A 189 2.06 -3.48 -20.30
C ILE A 189 1.51 -2.11 -20.68
N GLY A 190 1.86 -1.05 -19.94
CA GLY A 190 1.38 0.31 -20.19
C GLY A 190 1.92 0.90 -21.47
N ALA A 191 3.25 0.96 -21.64
CA ALA A 191 3.89 1.76 -22.68
C ALA A 191 5.11 1.07 -23.35
N GLY A 192 5.25 -0.24 -23.21
CA GLY A 192 6.36 -0.98 -23.84
C GLY A 192 6.37 -0.87 -25.35
N SER A 193 7.56 -0.92 -25.93
CA SER A 193 7.80 -0.92 -27.38
C SER A 193 7.31 -2.21 -28.03
N HIS A 194 7.22 -2.22 -29.33
CA HIS A 194 6.98 -3.45 -30.07
C HIS A 194 8.15 -4.42 -29.93
N CYS A 195 7.89 -5.59 -29.36
CA CYS A 195 8.86 -6.67 -29.16
C CYS A 195 8.30 -7.97 -29.78
N GLY A 196 8.58 -8.23 -31.04
CA GLY A 196 7.98 -9.35 -31.77
C GLY A 196 6.46 -9.22 -31.83
N GLN A 197 5.75 -10.21 -31.28
CA GLN A 197 4.28 -10.22 -31.23
C GLN A 197 3.71 -9.43 -30.03
N TYR A 198 4.55 -8.94 -29.12
CA TYR A 198 4.13 -8.24 -27.93
C TYR A 198 4.33 -6.73 -28.05
N SER A 199 3.45 -5.97 -27.44
CA SER A 199 3.50 -4.51 -27.38
C SER A 199 2.73 -4.00 -26.15
N GLY A 200 3.19 -2.90 -25.58
CA GLY A 200 2.42 -2.16 -24.57
C GLY A 200 1.11 -1.59 -25.12
N MET A 201 0.24 -1.13 -24.25
CA MET A 201 -1.06 -0.52 -24.62
C MET A 201 -0.86 0.79 -25.39
N ALA A 202 0.12 1.60 -25.01
CA ALA A 202 0.46 2.90 -25.58
C ALA A 202 1.93 2.98 -26.01
N PRO A 203 2.34 2.23 -27.06
CA PRO A 203 3.76 2.14 -27.47
C PRO A 203 4.32 3.46 -28.02
N GLY A 204 3.49 4.42 -28.35
CA GLY A 204 3.91 5.77 -28.80
C GLY A 204 4.06 6.81 -27.68
N ALA A 205 3.71 6.47 -26.43
CA ALA A 205 3.76 7.41 -25.31
C ALA A 205 5.20 7.76 -24.88
N ASP A 206 5.38 8.98 -24.33
CA ASP A 206 6.58 9.36 -23.61
C ASP A 206 6.59 8.72 -22.22
N ILE A 207 7.60 7.92 -21.92
CA ILE A 207 7.66 7.18 -20.67
C ILE A 207 8.40 8.00 -19.60
N VAL A 208 7.77 8.18 -18.44
CA VAL A 208 8.36 8.77 -17.23
C VAL A 208 8.24 7.76 -16.10
N MET A 209 9.36 7.36 -15.50
CA MET A 209 9.39 6.34 -14.46
C MET A 209 9.73 6.94 -13.11
N CYS A 210 8.93 6.64 -12.10
CA CYS A 210 9.26 6.87 -10.70
C CYS A 210 9.54 5.51 -10.05
N ALA A 211 10.83 5.24 -9.84
CA ALA A 211 11.33 3.96 -9.37
C ALA A 211 11.56 4.03 -7.86
N LEU A 212 10.65 3.42 -7.09
CA LEU A 212 10.62 3.53 -5.63
C LEU A 212 11.68 2.67 -4.92
N GLY A 213 12.20 1.65 -5.59
CA GLY A 213 13.16 0.72 -4.99
C GLY A 213 12.59 0.06 -3.72
N GLY A 214 13.38 0.07 -2.64
CA GLY A 214 12.94 -0.41 -1.33
C GLY A 214 12.04 0.56 -0.54
N LYS A 215 11.74 1.76 -1.07
CA LYS A 215 10.96 2.81 -0.40
C LYS A 215 9.54 2.95 -0.96
N LYS A 216 8.84 1.84 -1.10
CA LYS A 216 7.42 1.80 -1.51
C LYS A 216 6.51 2.30 -0.39
N ASN A 217 6.33 3.61 -0.28
CA ASN A 217 5.44 4.23 0.70
C ASN A 217 4.64 5.37 0.08
N ASP A 218 3.60 5.78 0.78
CA ASP A 218 2.63 6.79 0.37
C ASP A 218 3.25 8.17 0.12
N VAL A 219 4.23 8.60 0.95
CA VAL A 219 4.96 9.87 0.75
C VAL A 219 5.73 9.85 -0.57
N ASN A 220 6.43 8.76 -0.87
CA ASN A 220 7.17 8.67 -2.13
C ASN A 220 6.26 8.55 -3.34
N ILE A 221 5.09 7.93 -3.21
CA ILE A 221 4.05 7.95 -4.24
C ILE A 221 3.56 9.39 -4.46
N ALA A 222 3.28 10.14 -3.41
CA ALA A 222 2.86 11.53 -3.51
C ALA A 222 3.92 12.42 -4.19
N ASN A 223 5.19 12.28 -3.81
CA ASN A 223 6.30 12.97 -4.48
C ASN A 223 6.40 12.60 -5.96
N SER A 224 6.23 11.33 -6.27
CA SER A 224 6.26 10.80 -7.64
C SER A 224 5.11 11.35 -8.51
N LEU A 225 3.91 11.45 -7.95
CA LEU A 225 2.76 12.08 -8.62
C LEU A 225 3.08 13.52 -8.99
N LYS A 226 3.57 14.31 -8.04
CA LYS A 226 3.97 15.70 -8.28
C LYS A 226 5.06 15.79 -9.33
N TYR A 227 6.06 14.89 -9.29
CA TYR A 227 7.14 14.87 -10.26
C TYR A 227 6.63 14.62 -11.69
N ILE A 228 5.81 13.56 -11.89
CA ILE A 228 5.30 13.21 -13.23
C ILE A 228 4.41 14.32 -13.79
N THR A 229 3.49 14.85 -12.99
CA THR A 229 2.59 15.91 -13.45
C THR A 229 3.33 17.19 -13.78
N GLN A 230 4.36 17.54 -13.01
CA GLN A 230 5.21 18.69 -13.31
C GLN A 230 6.05 18.50 -14.58
N TYR A 231 6.54 17.27 -14.80
CA TYR A 231 7.19 16.93 -16.06
C TYR A 231 6.23 17.13 -17.24
N ALA A 232 5.02 16.59 -17.16
CA ALA A 232 4.00 16.69 -18.20
C ALA A 232 3.63 18.15 -18.51
N LYS A 233 3.44 18.97 -17.47
CA LYS A 233 3.22 20.43 -17.59
C LYS A 233 4.38 21.13 -18.30
N ARG A 234 5.63 20.80 -17.94
CA ARG A 234 6.84 21.37 -18.54
C ARG A 234 6.94 21.10 -20.05
N VAL A 235 6.53 19.90 -20.49
CA VAL A 235 6.56 19.53 -21.91
C VAL A 235 5.25 19.81 -22.65
N GLY A 236 4.23 20.37 -21.98
CA GLY A 236 2.93 20.75 -22.56
C GLY A 236 2.09 19.56 -23.05
N LYS A 237 2.17 18.40 -22.37
CA LYS A 237 1.47 17.17 -22.77
C LYS A 237 0.47 16.72 -21.70
N PRO A 238 -0.66 16.12 -22.09
CA PRO A 238 -1.53 15.42 -21.16
C PRO A 238 -0.80 14.25 -20.51
N CYS A 239 -1.26 13.84 -19.32
CA CYS A 239 -0.60 12.86 -18.49
C CYS A 239 -1.56 11.73 -18.05
N VAL A 240 -1.09 10.50 -18.15
CA VAL A 240 -1.73 9.33 -17.54
C VAL A 240 -0.73 8.67 -16.59
N ILE A 241 -1.16 8.34 -15.38
CA ILE A 241 -0.29 7.74 -14.37
C ILE A 241 -0.86 6.37 -13.97
N SER A 242 -0.03 5.34 -14.08
CA SER A 242 -0.34 3.98 -13.65
C SER A 242 0.37 3.67 -12.33
N ILE A 243 -0.40 3.22 -11.34
CA ILE A 243 0.09 2.86 -10.01
C ILE A 243 -0.44 1.48 -9.67
N SER A 244 0.44 0.48 -9.78
CA SER A 244 0.12 -0.91 -9.46
C SER A 244 0.54 -1.27 -8.03
N LEU A 245 0.38 -0.33 -7.13
CA LEU A 245 0.70 -0.41 -5.71
C LEU A 245 -0.52 0.00 -4.89
N GLY A 246 -0.67 -0.60 -3.71
CA GLY A 246 -1.75 -0.25 -2.82
C GLY A 246 -1.46 -0.56 -1.36
N THR A 247 -2.23 0.03 -0.45
CA THR A 247 -2.20 -0.25 0.97
C THR A 247 -3.50 -0.88 1.45
N LYS A 248 -3.37 -1.81 2.38
CA LYS A 248 -4.49 -2.41 3.11
C LYS A 248 -4.84 -1.62 4.38
N GLN A 249 -3.97 -0.68 4.77
CA GLN A 249 -4.20 0.23 5.90
C GLN A 249 -4.96 1.45 5.43
N GLY A 250 -5.83 1.93 6.29
CA GLY A 250 -6.62 3.13 6.06
C GLY A 250 -8.12 2.90 6.26
N PRO A 251 -8.91 3.99 6.26
CA PRO A 251 -10.35 3.94 6.52
C PRO A 251 -11.17 3.36 5.37
N HIS A 252 -10.59 3.13 4.20
CA HIS A 252 -11.25 2.65 2.97
C HIS A 252 -12.50 3.45 2.56
N ASP A 253 -12.56 4.74 2.90
CA ASP A 253 -13.71 5.62 2.67
C ASP A 253 -13.38 6.86 1.84
N GLY A 254 -12.16 6.93 1.29
CA GLY A 254 -11.66 8.05 0.50
C GLY A 254 -11.15 9.23 1.33
N THR A 255 -11.07 9.10 2.65
CA THR A 255 -10.60 10.20 3.53
C THR A 255 -9.12 10.14 3.87
N SER A 256 -8.42 9.06 3.51
CA SER A 256 -6.98 8.96 3.72
C SER A 256 -6.21 10.06 2.98
N LYS A 257 -5.02 10.38 3.47
CA LYS A 257 -4.18 11.46 2.90
C LYS A 257 -3.85 11.19 1.43
N LEU A 258 -3.53 9.95 1.09
CA LEU A 258 -3.21 9.58 -0.28
C LEU A 258 -4.45 9.70 -1.19
N CYS A 259 -5.64 9.31 -0.74
CA CYS A 259 -6.89 9.51 -1.45
C CYS A 259 -7.15 11.00 -1.75
N LYS A 260 -6.89 11.89 -0.78
CA LYS A 260 -7.01 13.34 -0.97
C LYS A 260 -6.04 13.87 -2.02
N ILE A 261 -4.81 13.39 -2.01
CA ILE A 261 -3.80 13.75 -3.01
C ILE A 261 -4.23 13.27 -4.40
N TYR A 262 -4.69 12.03 -4.54
CA TYR A 262 -5.21 11.53 -5.81
C TYR A 262 -6.40 12.35 -6.29
N GLU A 263 -7.32 12.71 -5.40
CA GLU A 263 -8.47 13.54 -5.73
C GLU A 263 -8.04 14.93 -6.25
N GLU A 264 -7.06 15.56 -5.61
CA GLU A 264 -6.51 16.86 -6.05
C GLU A 264 -5.87 16.75 -7.43
N MET A 265 -4.96 15.78 -7.59
CA MET A 265 -4.19 15.61 -8.83
C MET A 265 -5.05 15.14 -10.00
N GLY A 266 -6.05 14.30 -9.74
CA GLY A 266 -6.97 13.76 -10.75
C GLY A 266 -7.99 14.78 -11.27
N LYS A 267 -8.19 15.92 -10.58
CA LYS A 267 -9.12 16.97 -11.05
C LYS A 267 -8.63 17.72 -12.30
N SER A 268 -7.35 17.91 -12.45
CA SER A 268 -6.81 18.79 -13.49
C SER A 268 -5.46 18.37 -14.08
N ASP A 269 -4.70 17.53 -13.39
CA ASP A 269 -3.28 17.32 -13.71
C ASP A 269 -3.01 16.00 -14.42
N ALA A 270 -3.75 14.94 -14.12
CA ALA A 270 -3.52 13.62 -14.68
C ALA A 270 -4.76 12.72 -14.64
N VAL A 271 -4.82 11.73 -15.54
CA VAL A 271 -5.66 10.54 -15.37
C VAL A 271 -4.88 9.53 -14.54
N ILE A 272 -5.38 9.18 -13.35
CA ILE A 272 -4.71 8.27 -12.42
C ILE A 272 -5.43 6.93 -12.40
N CYS A 273 -4.71 5.85 -12.75
CA CYS A 273 -5.21 4.48 -12.73
C CYS A 273 -4.57 3.71 -11.57
N LEU A 274 -5.41 3.05 -10.77
CA LEU A 274 -5.01 2.37 -9.53
C LEU A 274 -5.47 0.91 -9.54
N SER A 275 -4.63 -0.01 -9.09
CA SER A 275 -5.03 -1.42 -8.92
C SER A 275 -5.87 -1.62 -7.67
N ALA A 276 -7.01 -2.32 -7.80
CA ALA A 276 -7.91 -2.58 -6.67
C ALA A 276 -7.31 -3.50 -5.59
N GLY A 277 -6.36 -4.35 -5.96
CA GLY A 277 -5.69 -5.29 -5.05
C GLY A 277 -5.96 -6.76 -5.37
N ASN A 278 -5.33 -7.65 -4.60
CA ASN A 278 -5.31 -9.10 -4.82
C ASN A 278 -5.93 -9.89 -3.64
N LEU A 279 -6.93 -9.33 -2.96
CA LEU A 279 -7.51 -9.88 -1.74
C LEU A 279 -8.96 -10.36 -1.87
N GLY A 280 -9.51 -10.43 -3.08
CA GLY A 280 -10.90 -10.76 -3.34
C GLY A 280 -11.38 -12.12 -2.78
N SER A 281 -10.47 -13.08 -2.58
CA SER A 281 -10.80 -14.40 -2.01
C SER A 281 -10.62 -14.48 -0.50
N TYR A 282 -10.17 -13.40 0.16
CA TYR A 282 -9.85 -13.42 1.58
C TYR A 282 -10.89 -12.69 2.40
N ARG A 283 -11.39 -13.34 3.45
CA ARG A 283 -12.36 -12.78 4.40
C ARG A 283 -11.65 -11.93 5.46
N ARG A 284 -11.10 -10.79 5.05
CA ARG A 284 -10.26 -9.93 5.89
C ARG A 284 -11.01 -8.78 6.55
N TYR A 285 -12.25 -8.54 6.18
CA TYR A 285 -13.06 -7.40 6.62
C TYR A 285 -14.12 -7.79 7.63
N ILE A 286 -14.30 -6.95 8.64
CA ILE A 286 -15.42 -6.99 9.59
C ILE A 286 -15.99 -5.58 9.67
N HIS A 287 -17.31 -5.50 9.54
CA HIS A 287 -18.09 -4.33 9.90
C HIS A 287 -18.99 -4.66 11.11
N HIS A 288 -19.04 -3.78 12.12
CA HIS A 288 -19.87 -4.01 13.27
C HIS A 288 -20.29 -2.69 13.94
N LYS A 289 -21.51 -2.70 14.49
CA LYS A 289 -22.03 -1.66 15.38
C LYS A 289 -22.36 -2.28 16.73
N PHE A 290 -21.74 -1.76 17.78
CA PHE A 290 -22.01 -2.24 19.14
C PHE A 290 -23.42 -1.87 19.59
N SER A 291 -24.08 -2.81 20.27
CA SER A 291 -25.39 -2.61 20.88
C SER A 291 -25.40 -3.15 22.32
N GLY A 292 -25.97 -2.37 23.24
CA GLY A 292 -25.99 -2.69 24.65
C GLY A 292 -24.68 -2.36 25.40
N MET A 293 -24.66 -2.65 26.72
CA MET A 293 -23.49 -2.37 27.57
C MET A 293 -22.33 -3.32 27.23
N ASN A 294 -21.20 -2.75 26.84
CA ASN A 294 -19.99 -3.47 26.49
C ASN A 294 -19.09 -3.59 27.72
N THR A 295 -19.09 -4.76 28.36
CA THR A 295 -18.26 -5.07 29.53
C THR A 295 -17.18 -6.09 29.18
N ALA A 296 -16.15 -6.22 30.02
CA ALA A 296 -15.12 -7.24 29.85
C ALA A 296 -15.66 -8.68 29.89
N THR A 297 -16.81 -8.89 30.56
CA THR A 297 -17.46 -10.20 30.68
C THR A 297 -18.46 -10.49 29.57
N ASN A 298 -18.84 -9.48 28.79
CA ASN A 298 -19.78 -9.61 27.68
C ASN A 298 -19.23 -8.87 26.45
N PRO A 299 -18.26 -9.45 25.73
CA PRO A 299 -17.76 -8.87 24.49
C PRO A 299 -18.86 -8.91 23.43
N ASN A 300 -19.13 -7.78 22.78
CA ASN A 300 -20.15 -7.70 21.73
C ASN A 300 -19.72 -8.37 20.43
N ILE A 301 -18.42 -8.52 20.25
CA ILE A 301 -17.88 -9.15 19.05
C ILE A 301 -16.55 -9.82 19.37
N GLY A 302 -16.33 -10.94 18.74
CA GLY A 302 -15.04 -11.61 18.71
C GLY A 302 -14.87 -12.35 17.39
N SER A 303 -13.67 -12.40 16.88
CA SER A 303 -13.30 -13.15 15.70
C SER A 303 -11.91 -13.75 15.88
N TYR A 304 -11.57 -14.66 14.99
CA TYR A 304 -10.32 -15.38 15.11
C TYR A 304 -9.54 -15.35 13.80
N VAL A 305 -8.24 -15.20 13.93
CA VAL A 305 -7.33 -15.15 12.80
C VAL A 305 -6.42 -16.37 12.85
N THR A 306 -6.45 -17.22 11.82
CA THR A 306 -5.49 -18.31 11.67
C THR A 306 -4.34 -17.92 10.77
N GLY A 307 -3.11 -18.24 11.22
CA GLY A 307 -1.96 -18.28 10.32
C GLY A 307 -1.97 -19.59 9.53
N THR A 308 -1.83 -19.52 8.22
CA THR A 308 -1.82 -20.70 7.33
C THR A 308 -0.47 -21.41 7.25
N GLN A 309 0.56 -20.98 7.99
CA GLN A 309 1.87 -21.61 7.94
C GLN A 309 2.12 -22.51 9.16
N ALA A 310 2.57 -23.71 8.88
CA ALA A 310 3.03 -24.72 9.82
C ALA A 310 4.33 -24.33 10.56
N GLY A 311 4.43 -23.13 11.02
CA GLY A 311 5.59 -22.59 11.72
C GLY A 311 5.15 -21.49 12.68
N TYR A 312 4.45 -21.84 13.69
CA TYR A 312 4.31 -21.22 15.04
C TYR A 312 4.60 -19.70 15.21
N THR A 313 4.47 -18.89 14.19
CA THR A 313 4.58 -17.44 14.30
C THR A 313 3.21 -16.82 14.09
N ALA A 314 2.61 -16.31 15.16
CA ALA A 314 1.54 -15.34 14.97
C ALA A 314 2.22 -14.04 14.54
N ASN A 315 2.06 -13.66 13.29
CA ASN A 315 2.59 -12.41 12.74
C ASN A 315 1.51 -11.80 11.87
N PHE A 316 0.70 -10.92 12.45
CA PHE A 316 -0.37 -10.24 11.73
C PHE A 316 -0.64 -8.86 12.33
N ALA A 317 -1.27 -8.03 11.53
CA ALA A 317 -1.73 -6.71 11.95
C ALA A 317 -3.21 -6.53 11.61
N ILE A 318 -3.88 -5.73 12.41
CA ILE A 318 -5.28 -5.37 12.27
C ILE A 318 -5.37 -3.86 12.28
N ASP A 319 -6.06 -3.32 11.29
CA ASP A 319 -6.40 -1.92 11.21
C ASP A 319 -7.90 -1.75 11.45
N THR A 320 -8.28 -0.97 12.44
CA THR A 320 -9.67 -0.81 12.89
C THR A 320 -10.03 0.67 12.94
N TRP A 321 -11.06 1.05 12.22
CA TRP A 321 -11.50 2.43 12.06
C TRP A 321 -12.89 2.63 12.65
N SER A 322 -12.97 3.48 13.66
CA SER A 322 -14.25 3.93 14.24
C SER A 322 -14.67 5.23 13.58
N ARG A 323 -15.92 5.27 13.11
CA ARG A 323 -16.54 6.47 12.54
C ARG A 323 -17.02 7.45 13.63
N SER A 324 -16.95 7.05 14.89
CA SER A 324 -17.25 7.87 16.05
C SER A 324 -15.95 8.37 16.69
N ARG A 325 -16.06 9.37 17.57
CA ARG A 325 -14.93 9.88 18.38
C ARG A 325 -14.57 8.95 19.56
N SER A 326 -14.82 7.65 19.41
CA SER A 326 -14.56 6.64 20.43
C SER A 326 -13.71 5.53 19.89
N ALA A 327 -12.57 5.27 20.52
CA ALA A 327 -11.68 4.19 20.14
C ALA A 327 -12.32 2.82 20.38
N VAL A 328 -12.05 1.88 19.49
CA VAL A 328 -12.38 0.47 19.66
C VAL A 328 -11.25 -0.19 20.46
N GLY A 329 -11.59 -0.82 21.57
CA GLY A 329 -10.63 -1.62 22.35
C GLY A 329 -10.42 -2.98 21.73
N ILE A 330 -9.20 -3.51 21.83
CA ILE A 330 -8.83 -4.82 21.32
C ILE A 330 -8.31 -5.69 22.46
N LYS A 331 -8.73 -6.96 22.49
CA LYS A 331 -8.23 -7.99 23.40
C LYS A 331 -7.86 -9.22 22.60
N TYR A 332 -6.69 -9.76 22.86
CA TYR A 332 -6.21 -11.00 22.26
C TYR A 332 -6.38 -12.18 23.23
N LEU A 333 -6.80 -13.29 22.65
CA LEU A 333 -6.90 -14.59 23.34
C LEU A 333 -5.96 -15.57 22.63
N LEU A 334 -5.11 -16.27 23.39
CA LEU A 334 -4.41 -17.45 22.93
C LEU A 334 -5.21 -18.66 23.41
N ILE A 335 -5.67 -19.47 22.48
CA ILE A 335 -6.54 -20.63 22.73
C ILE A 335 -5.73 -21.89 22.48
N ASP A 336 -5.73 -22.81 23.44
CA ASP A 336 -5.06 -24.10 23.34
C ASP A 336 -5.75 -24.94 22.24
N PRO A 337 -5.00 -25.46 21.26
CA PRO A 337 -5.58 -26.23 20.16
C PRO A 337 -6.13 -27.59 20.56
N ASP A 338 -5.70 -28.13 21.71
CA ASP A 338 -6.04 -29.51 22.12
C ASP A 338 -7.37 -29.56 22.88
N ASP A 339 -7.60 -28.63 23.80
CA ASP A 339 -8.79 -28.60 24.66
C ASP A 339 -9.66 -27.35 24.51
N ASN A 340 -9.25 -26.41 23.65
CA ASN A 340 -9.91 -25.12 23.40
C ASN A 340 -9.98 -24.21 24.64
N SER A 341 -9.19 -24.44 25.69
CA SER A 341 -9.11 -23.53 26.83
C SER A 341 -8.39 -22.23 26.49
N ILE A 342 -8.69 -21.15 27.22
CA ILE A 342 -7.94 -19.90 27.09
C ILE A 342 -6.63 -20.05 27.86
N PHE A 343 -5.53 -20.18 27.12
CA PHE A 343 -4.18 -20.23 27.66
C PHE A 343 -3.73 -18.87 28.22
N TYR A 344 -4.08 -17.79 27.51
CA TYR A 344 -3.71 -16.43 27.88
C TYR A 344 -4.66 -15.41 27.28
N GLU A 345 -4.87 -14.29 27.98
CA GLU A 345 -5.55 -13.10 27.47
C GLU A 345 -4.84 -11.81 27.85
N THR A 346 -4.87 -10.81 26.96
CA THR A 346 -4.13 -9.55 27.14
C THR A 346 -4.82 -8.53 28.04
N GLY A 347 -6.09 -8.74 28.40
CA GLY A 347 -6.95 -7.64 28.83
C GLY A 347 -7.35 -6.72 27.65
N ILE A 348 -8.21 -5.74 27.91
CA ILE A 348 -8.69 -4.80 26.89
C ILE A 348 -7.69 -3.66 26.72
N MET A 349 -7.14 -3.53 25.52
CA MET A 349 -6.21 -2.48 25.13
C MET A 349 -6.96 -1.39 24.35
N LYS A 350 -7.05 -0.15 24.88
CA LYS A 350 -7.78 0.99 24.31
C LYS A 350 -6.91 2.22 24.02
N ALA A 351 -5.62 2.12 24.29
CA ALA A 351 -4.65 3.18 24.12
C ALA A 351 -3.31 2.55 23.79
N TYR A 352 -2.30 3.38 23.63
CA TYR A 352 -0.94 2.95 23.39
C TYR A 352 -0.48 1.92 24.45
N THR A 353 -0.58 0.64 24.10
CA THR A 353 -0.31 -0.49 24.98
C THR A 353 0.56 -1.52 24.28
N TYR A 354 1.61 -1.99 24.96
CA TYR A 354 2.46 -3.06 24.47
C TYR A 354 2.65 -4.14 25.53
N HIS A 355 2.67 -5.40 25.05
CA HIS A 355 3.23 -6.53 25.74
C HIS A 355 4.54 -6.91 25.06
N TYR A 356 5.67 -6.64 25.71
CA TYR A 356 6.99 -7.08 25.29
C TYR A 356 7.27 -8.47 25.82
N ILE A 357 7.73 -9.38 24.98
CA ILE A 357 7.73 -10.81 25.24
C ILE A 357 9.10 -11.38 24.87
N GLY A 358 9.70 -12.14 25.76
CA GLY A 358 10.93 -12.89 25.55
C GLY A 358 12.15 -12.35 26.29
N PRO A 359 13.29 -13.06 26.16
CA PRO A 359 14.54 -12.71 26.81
C PRO A 359 15.06 -11.32 26.40
N GLY A 360 15.59 -10.57 27.36
CA GLY A 360 16.12 -9.22 27.14
C GLY A 360 15.06 -8.12 27.13
N MET A 361 13.80 -8.45 27.40
CA MET A 361 12.69 -7.48 27.44
C MET A 361 12.27 -7.10 28.86
N GLU A 362 12.91 -7.65 29.89
CA GLU A 362 12.53 -7.55 31.31
C GLU A 362 12.48 -6.09 31.80
N SER A 363 13.30 -5.22 31.26
CA SER A 363 13.33 -3.78 31.61
C SER A 363 12.28 -2.95 30.88
N LYS A 364 11.57 -3.50 29.90
CA LYS A 364 10.58 -2.78 29.13
C LYS A 364 9.29 -2.59 29.92
N ARG A 365 8.74 -1.38 29.90
CA ARG A 365 7.38 -1.13 30.41
C ARG A 365 6.39 -1.94 29.58
N GLY A 366 5.62 -2.82 30.23
CA GLY A 366 4.71 -3.77 29.56
C GLY A 366 5.36 -5.12 29.29
N TYR A 367 6.49 -5.43 29.93
CA TYR A 367 7.06 -6.78 29.88
C TYR A 367 6.05 -7.82 30.37
N ASN A 368 5.88 -8.87 29.59
CA ASN A 368 4.97 -9.97 29.90
C ASN A 368 5.77 -11.20 30.32
N ALA A 369 5.96 -11.36 31.62
CA ALA A 369 6.76 -12.46 32.18
C ALA A 369 6.14 -13.84 31.90
N PHE A 370 4.80 -13.95 31.83
CA PHE A 370 4.14 -15.23 31.55
C PHE A 370 4.40 -15.68 30.11
N LEU A 371 4.06 -14.86 29.12
CA LEU A 371 4.28 -15.22 27.71
C LEU A 371 5.77 -15.37 27.36
N SER A 372 6.66 -14.68 28.07
CA SER A 372 8.11 -14.77 27.87
C SER A 372 8.72 -16.13 28.25
N GLN A 373 7.97 -17.00 28.90
CA GLN A 373 8.38 -18.39 29.14
C GLN A 373 8.21 -19.27 27.89
N TYR A 374 7.38 -18.85 26.94
CA TYR A 374 6.99 -19.63 25.76
C TYR A 374 7.41 -18.97 24.46
N PHE A 375 7.36 -17.63 24.39
CA PHE A 375 7.51 -16.87 23.17
C PHE A 375 8.54 -15.75 23.30
N SER A 376 9.01 -15.28 22.15
CA SER A 376 9.64 -13.98 21.97
C SER A 376 8.81 -13.14 20.99
N GLY A 377 8.81 -11.81 21.17
CA GLY A 377 8.11 -10.89 20.28
C GLY A 377 7.29 -9.84 21.01
N LYS A 378 6.11 -9.54 20.50
CA LYS A 378 5.26 -8.47 21.05
C LYS A 378 3.79 -8.61 20.66
N ILE A 379 2.93 -7.99 21.45
CA ILE A 379 1.54 -7.65 21.10
C ILE A 379 1.39 -6.16 21.39
N GLY A 380 0.96 -5.38 20.41
CA GLY A 380 0.85 -3.93 20.54
C GLY A 380 -0.45 -3.37 19.99
N VAL A 381 -0.95 -2.31 20.62
CA VAL A 381 -2.09 -1.51 20.16
C VAL A 381 -1.73 -0.05 20.24
N TRP A 382 -2.04 0.70 19.20
CA TRP A 382 -2.00 2.16 19.22
C TRP A 382 -3.26 2.77 18.62
N VAL A 383 -3.56 3.96 19.11
CA VAL A 383 -4.76 4.69 18.75
C VAL A 383 -4.36 6.05 18.23
N THR A 384 -4.84 6.39 17.04
CA THR A 384 -4.62 7.66 16.36
C THR A 384 -5.97 8.34 16.12
N THR A 385 -6.04 9.64 16.33
CA THR A 385 -7.21 10.43 15.93
C THR A 385 -6.86 11.23 14.69
N GLU A 386 -7.61 11.00 13.62
CA GLU A 386 -7.44 11.72 12.37
C GLU A 386 -8.16 13.08 12.40
N SER A 387 -7.74 14.01 11.52
CA SER A 387 -8.29 15.36 11.44
C SER A 387 -9.80 15.41 11.14
N ASN A 388 -10.33 14.38 10.47
CA ASN A 388 -11.77 14.22 10.21
C ASN A 388 -12.56 13.71 11.42
N GLY A 389 -11.89 13.41 12.55
CA GLY A 389 -12.49 12.89 13.78
C GLY A 389 -12.70 11.38 13.80
N HIS A 390 -12.28 10.66 12.76
CA HIS A 390 -12.20 9.19 12.78
C HIS A 390 -11.07 8.74 13.71
N ILE A 391 -11.25 7.61 14.36
CA ILE A 391 -10.24 7.03 15.24
C ILE A 391 -9.77 5.71 14.67
N GLU A 392 -8.47 5.64 14.38
CA GLU A 392 -7.77 4.42 14.07
C GLU A 392 -7.35 3.71 15.36
N THR A 393 -7.60 2.42 15.45
CA THR A 393 -7.00 1.51 16.41
C THR A 393 -6.20 0.48 15.64
N TYR A 394 -4.91 0.71 15.50
CA TYR A 394 -4.00 -0.23 14.84
C TYR A 394 -3.44 -1.20 15.88
N SER A 395 -3.36 -2.47 15.51
CA SER A 395 -2.82 -3.51 16.39
C SER A 395 -1.94 -4.47 15.61
N GLU A 396 -0.83 -4.89 16.23
CA GLU A 396 0.03 -5.92 15.67
C GLU A 396 0.37 -7.00 16.69
N VAL A 397 0.52 -8.22 16.20
CA VAL A 397 1.02 -9.36 16.93
C VAL A 397 2.21 -9.94 16.19
N SER A 398 3.29 -10.18 16.92
CA SER A 398 4.45 -10.93 16.43
C SER A 398 4.94 -11.82 17.56
N LEU A 399 4.63 -13.11 17.47
CA LEU A 399 5.02 -14.12 18.46
C LEU A 399 5.79 -15.24 17.78
N LYS A 400 6.99 -15.52 18.29
CA LYS A 400 7.83 -16.63 17.85
C LYS A 400 8.07 -17.57 19.04
N PRO A 401 7.78 -18.88 18.93
CA PRO A 401 8.09 -19.84 19.99
C PRO A 401 9.57 -19.83 20.32
N LEU A 402 9.89 -19.91 21.59
CA LEU A 402 11.27 -20.04 22.08
C LEU A 402 11.81 -21.46 21.93
N ARG A 403 10.93 -22.45 21.89
CA ARG A 403 11.27 -23.88 21.81
C ARG A 403 10.29 -24.59 20.86
N SER A 404 10.73 -25.69 20.30
CA SER A 404 9.94 -26.50 19.36
C SER A 404 8.75 -27.25 19.99
N ASP A 405 8.74 -27.40 21.32
CA ASP A 405 7.66 -28.02 22.07
C ASP A 405 6.52 -27.05 22.46
N VAL A 406 6.66 -25.78 22.18
CA VAL A 406 5.59 -24.81 22.41
C VAL A 406 4.47 -25.03 21.40
N LYS A 407 3.25 -25.23 21.92
CA LYS A 407 2.06 -25.48 21.09
C LYS A 407 1.76 -24.35 20.11
N ALA A 408 1.12 -24.69 18.99
CA ALA A 408 0.58 -23.75 18.02
C ALA A 408 -0.77 -23.18 18.49
N TYR A 409 -0.74 -22.27 19.47
CA TYR A 409 -1.94 -21.64 19.97
C TYR A 409 -2.70 -20.91 18.86
N LYS A 410 -4.02 -21.04 18.85
CA LYS A 410 -4.92 -20.26 17.99
C LYS A 410 -5.08 -18.87 18.59
N MET A 411 -5.06 -17.84 17.74
CA MET A 411 -5.22 -16.46 18.19
C MET A 411 -6.63 -15.98 17.86
N ALA A 412 -7.37 -15.53 18.87
CA ALA A 412 -8.64 -14.86 18.68
C ALA A 412 -8.53 -13.40 19.08
N VAL A 413 -9.38 -12.57 18.49
CA VAL A 413 -9.46 -11.14 18.74
C VAL A 413 -10.87 -10.79 19.17
N GLN A 414 -10.99 -10.02 20.25
CA GLN A 414 -12.25 -9.46 20.71
C GLN A 414 -12.18 -7.94 20.61
N PHE A 415 -13.23 -7.33 20.04
CA PHE A 415 -13.39 -5.89 19.93
C PHE A 415 -14.34 -5.37 20.99
N TYR A 416 -14.05 -4.20 21.54
CA TYR A 416 -14.81 -3.55 22.60
C TYR A 416 -15.07 -2.09 22.26
N GLY A 417 -16.32 -1.67 22.34
CA GLY A 417 -16.73 -0.27 22.11
C GLY A 417 -17.90 0.10 23.00
N ALA A 418 -18.20 1.39 23.10
CA ALA A 418 -19.42 1.87 23.72
C ALA A 418 -20.64 1.54 22.86
N ASP A 419 -21.83 1.58 23.46
CA ASP A 419 -23.09 1.42 22.74
C ASP A 419 -23.21 2.41 21.58
N GLY A 420 -23.62 1.92 20.42
CA GLY A 420 -23.78 2.70 19.20
C GLY A 420 -22.47 2.97 18.43
N VAL A 421 -21.30 2.66 18.99
CA VAL A 421 -20.03 2.79 18.24
C VAL A 421 -20.01 1.80 17.09
N GLU A 422 -19.75 2.32 15.88
CA GLU A 422 -19.69 1.59 14.64
C GLU A 422 -18.24 1.61 14.14
N PHE A 423 -17.74 0.45 13.68
CA PHE A 423 -16.38 0.32 13.20
C PHE A 423 -16.26 -0.62 12.01
N ASP A 424 -15.19 -0.41 11.27
CA ASP A 424 -14.70 -1.26 10.20
C ASP A 424 -13.30 -1.76 10.57
N SER A 425 -12.99 -3.03 10.28
CA SER A 425 -11.70 -3.62 10.64
C SER A 425 -11.18 -4.54 9.55
N TRP A 426 -9.90 -4.41 9.25
CA TRP A 426 -9.20 -5.23 8.24
C TRP A 426 -7.99 -5.93 8.83
N VAL A 427 -7.76 -7.16 8.40
CA VAL A 427 -6.45 -7.81 8.57
C VAL A 427 -5.51 -7.31 7.48
N THR A 428 -4.44 -6.61 7.87
CA THR A 428 -3.56 -5.88 6.94
C THR A 428 -2.24 -6.59 6.63
N SER A 429 -1.93 -7.71 7.29
CA SER A 429 -0.68 -8.46 7.06
C SER A 429 -0.57 -9.03 5.65
N GLU A 430 0.65 -9.18 5.14
CA GLU A 430 0.96 -9.78 3.84
C GLU A 430 0.55 -11.25 3.75
N ASN A 431 0.69 -11.99 4.84
CA ASN A 431 0.29 -13.40 4.91
C ASN A 431 -1.23 -13.52 4.88
N ALA A 432 -1.75 -14.51 4.18
CA ALA A 432 -3.16 -14.72 3.89
C ALA A 432 -3.99 -15.10 5.14
N TYR A 433 -4.09 -14.21 6.10
CA TYR A 433 -4.97 -14.38 7.25
C TYR A 433 -6.39 -13.92 6.91
N SER A 434 -7.37 -14.69 7.35
CA SER A 434 -8.80 -14.38 7.23
C SER A 434 -9.47 -14.48 8.59
N TRP A 435 -10.53 -13.72 8.80
CA TRP A 435 -11.39 -13.91 9.94
C TRP A 435 -12.20 -15.19 9.82
N HIS A 436 -12.33 -15.95 10.91
CA HIS A 436 -13.11 -17.18 10.98
C HIS A 436 -14.17 -17.09 12.09
N PRO A 437 -15.36 -17.69 11.87
CA PRO A 437 -16.49 -17.54 12.80
C PRO A 437 -16.39 -18.39 14.05
N GLN A 438 -15.46 -19.33 14.14
CA GLN A 438 -15.41 -20.27 15.25
C GLN A 438 -13.99 -20.76 15.56
N VAL A 439 -13.69 -20.91 16.84
CA VAL A 439 -12.51 -21.62 17.38
C VAL A 439 -13.02 -22.52 18.51
N GLY A 440 -12.98 -23.83 18.30
CA GLY A 440 -13.57 -24.78 19.25
C GLY A 440 -15.02 -24.44 19.54
N ASP A 441 -15.36 -24.25 20.80
CA ASP A 441 -16.71 -23.86 21.24
C ASP A 441 -16.98 -22.35 21.20
N TYR A 442 -15.96 -21.52 20.96
CA TYR A 442 -16.09 -20.08 20.87
C TYR A 442 -16.64 -19.66 19.50
N LYS A 443 -17.71 -18.89 19.52
CA LYS A 443 -18.33 -18.32 18.31
C LYS A 443 -17.92 -16.86 18.16
N PHE A 444 -17.54 -16.50 16.95
CA PHE A 444 -17.10 -15.16 16.58
C PHE A 444 -17.80 -14.66 15.31
N VAL A 445 -17.68 -13.38 15.03
CA VAL A 445 -18.15 -12.82 13.76
C VAL A 445 -17.34 -13.38 12.61
N ASN A 446 -18.02 -13.83 11.56
CA ASN A 446 -17.36 -14.27 10.34
C ASN A 446 -16.81 -13.05 9.59
N GLY A 447 -15.61 -13.20 9.02
CA GLY A 447 -15.07 -12.21 8.11
C GLY A 447 -15.80 -12.18 6.77
N SER A 448 -15.68 -11.07 6.09
CA SER A 448 -16.22 -10.84 4.74
C SER A 448 -15.10 -10.46 3.77
N ASP A 449 -15.33 -10.74 2.50
CA ASP A 449 -14.56 -10.25 1.34
C ASP A 449 -15.23 -9.03 0.67
N SER A 450 -16.36 -8.57 1.21
CA SER A 450 -17.20 -7.50 0.64
C SER A 450 -16.56 -6.10 0.67
N CYS A 451 -15.39 -5.94 1.30
CA CYS A 451 -14.57 -4.73 1.27
C CYS A 451 -13.09 -5.14 1.27
N SER A 452 -12.66 -5.78 0.18
CA SER A 452 -11.31 -6.34 0.05
C SER A 452 -10.34 -5.47 -0.74
N MET A 453 -10.80 -4.35 -1.33
CA MET A 453 -9.97 -3.43 -2.09
C MET A 453 -8.96 -2.70 -1.20
N ASN A 454 -7.88 -2.22 -1.82
CA ASN A 454 -6.92 -1.34 -1.18
C ASN A 454 -7.56 -0.01 -0.77
N ASP A 455 -7.11 0.61 0.32
CA ASP A 455 -7.60 1.93 0.76
C ASP A 455 -7.46 3.00 -0.31
N ASN A 456 -6.30 3.08 -0.91
CA ASN A 456 -5.95 4.14 -1.85
C ASN A 456 -6.79 4.18 -3.14
N VAL A 457 -7.59 3.15 -3.45
CA VAL A 457 -8.50 3.17 -4.62
C VAL A 457 -9.86 3.78 -4.31
N THR A 458 -10.15 4.07 -3.05
CA THR A 458 -11.43 4.64 -2.62
C THR A 458 -11.51 6.16 -2.78
N GLY A 459 -10.44 6.80 -3.28
CA GLY A 459 -10.39 8.22 -3.61
C GLY A 459 -11.20 8.58 -4.85
N LYS A 460 -11.64 9.84 -4.93
CA LYS A 460 -12.35 10.38 -6.11
C LYS A 460 -11.36 10.78 -7.21
N ASN A 461 -11.89 10.98 -8.43
CA ASN A 461 -11.13 11.41 -9.62
C ASN A 461 -10.00 10.45 -10.02
N THR A 462 -10.14 9.18 -9.70
CA THR A 462 -9.23 8.11 -10.11
C THR A 462 -9.99 6.99 -10.80
N ILE A 463 -9.29 6.15 -11.53
CA ILE A 463 -9.84 4.94 -12.14
C ILE A 463 -9.32 3.73 -11.37
N SER A 464 -10.18 3.13 -10.55
CA SER A 464 -9.88 1.88 -9.86
C SER A 464 -10.13 0.69 -10.78
N VAL A 465 -9.15 -0.23 -10.85
CA VAL A 465 -9.14 -1.31 -11.83
C VAL A 465 -9.05 -2.66 -11.12
N GLY A 466 -10.03 -3.51 -11.37
CA GLY A 466 -10.04 -4.92 -10.98
C GLY A 466 -9.45 -5.82 -12.06
N ASN A 467 -9.36 -7.12 -11.76
CA ASN A 467 -8.75 -8.11 -12.62
C ASN A 467 -9.77 -9.15 -13.10
N TYR A 468 -9.83 -9.38 -14.42
CA TYR A 468 -10.55 -10.52 -14.98
C TYR A 468 -9.62 -11.43 -15.79
N VAL A 469 -10.05 -12.65 -16.05
CA VAL A 469 -9.30 -13.66 -16.81
C VAL A 469 -9.40 -13.33 -18.30
N GLY A 470 -8.38 -12.67 -18.85
CA GLY A 470 -8.31 -12.34 -20.27
C GLY A 470 -7.99 -13.55 -21.14
N ARG A 471 -7.29 -14.54 -20.59
CA ARG A 471 -7.02 -15.85 -21.18
C ARG A 471 -6.68 -16.86 -20.08
N ASN A 472 -6.98 -18.13 -20.33
CA ASN A 472 -6.66 -19.23 -19.42
C ASN A 472 -5.64 -20.24 -19.99
N ARG A 473 -5.07 -19.94 -21.17
CA ARG A 473 -4.00 -20.72 -21.81
C ARG A 473 -2.97 -19.82 -22.50
N TYR A 474 -1.73 -20.27 -22.56
CA TYR A 474 -0.69 -19.64 -23.37
C TYR A 474 0.43 -20.65 -23.70
N MET A 475 1.19 -20.36 -24.75
CA MET A 475 2.40 -21.10 -25.10
C MET A 475 3.60 -20.52 -24.38
N SER A 476 4.28 -21.31 -23.55
CA SER A 476 5.51 -20.91 -22.88
C SER A 476 6.67 -20.76 -23.86
N LEU A 477 7.75 -20.09 -23.46
CA LEU A 477 8.98 -19.96 -24.27
C LEU A 477 9.63 -21.30 -24.62
N SER A 478 9.38 -22.36 -23.82
CA SER A 478 9.84 -23.72 -24.10
C SER A 478 8.91 -24.49 -25.06
N GLY A 479 7.90 -23.84 -25.63
CA GLY A 479 6.94 -24.48 -26.55
C GLY A 479 5.89 -25.36 -25.84
N LYS A 480 5.78 -25.30 -24.52
CA LYS A 480 4.78 -26.05 -23.76
C LYS A 480 3.51 -25.20 -23.60
N GLU A 481 2.36 -25.77 -23.92
CA GLU A 481 1.07 -25.14 -23.59
C GLU A 481 0.84 -25.16 -22.08
N MET A 482 0.57 -24.00 -21.54
CA MET A 482 0.17 -23.77 -20.15
C MET A 482 -1.34 -23.48 -20.13
N TYR A 483 -2.10 -24.25 -19.40
CA TYR A 483 -3.56 -24.16 -19.34
C TYR A 483 -4.05 -24.26 -17.90
N ASN A 484 -4.99 -23.41 -17.53
CA ASN A 484 -5.68 -23.47 -16.24
C ASN A 484 -7.20 -23.45 -16.43
N SER A 485 -7.82 -24.62 -16.30
CA SER A 485 -9.28 -24.79 -16.45
C SER A 485 -10.10 -24.24 -15.28
N ILE A 486 -9.45 -23.94 -14.14
CA ILE A 486 -10.13 -23.44 -12.93
C ILE A 486 -10.69 -22.03 -13.15
N TYR A 487 -10.03 -21.24 -14.01
CA TYR A 487 -10.39 -19.86 -14.27
C TYR A 487 -10.86 -19.68 -15.71
N PRO A 488 -12.19 -19.68 -15.96
CA PRO A 488 -12.75 -19.47 -17.31
C PRO A 488 -12.40 -18.07 -17.84
N GLU A 489 -12.14 -17.99 -19.14
CA GLU A 489 -11.96 -16.70 -19.84
C GLU A 489 -13.22 -15.82 -19.68
N GLY A 490 -13.02 -14.52 -19.46
CA GLY A 490 -14.09 -13.55 -19.20
C GLY A 490 -14.58 -13.52 -17.75
N SER A 491 -14.20 -14.48 -16.90
CA SER A 491 -14.59 -14.46 -15.49
C SER A 491 -13.75 -13.47 -14.69
N ILE A 492 -14.31 -12.89 -13.63
CA ILE A 492 -13.52 -12.13 -12.65
C ILE A 492 -12.50 -13.06 -11.99
N TYR A 493 -11.25 -12.65 -11.93
CA TYR A 493 -10.21 -13.44 -11.26
C TYR A 493 -10.47 -13.47 -9.74
N VAL A 494 -10.43 -14.66 -9.17
CA VAL A 494 -10.83 -14.90 -7.77
C VAL A 494 -10.11 -14.03 -6.75
N GLN A 495 -8.88 -13.61 -7.03
CA GLN A 495 -8.13 -12.72 -6.14
C GLN A 495 -8.38 -11.23 -6.42
N SER A 496 -9.09 -10.87 -7.50
CA SER A 496 -9.41 -9.46 -7.76
C SER A 496 -10.18 -8.87 -6.59
N SER A 497 -9.61 -7.85 -5.96
CA SER A 497 -10.26 -7.15 -4.85
C SER A 497 -11.46 -6.36 -5.31
N TYR A 498 -12.51 -6.31 -4.49
CA TYR A 498 -13.78 -5.63 -4.79
C TYR A 498 -14.54 -5.30 -3.51
N GLY A 499 -15.58 -4.51 -3.64
CA GLY A 499 -16.57 -4.36 -2.58
C GLY A 499 -17.24 -3.00 -2.52
N ILE A 500 -18.07 -2.85 -1.49
CA ILE A 500 -18.69 -1.59 -1.11
C ILE A 500 -17.85 -1.00 0.02
N ALA A 501 -17.30 0.19 -0.22
CA ALA A 501 -16.51 0.90 0.76
C ALA A 501 -17.38 1.48 1.89
N PRO A 502 -16.82 1.82 3.06
CA PRO A 502 -17.55 2.47 4.14
C PRO A 502 -18.25 3.79 3.77
N ASN A 503 -17.85 4.45 2.69
CA ASN A 503 -18.52 5.62 2.13
C ASN A 503 -19.77 5.29 1.27
N GLY A 504 -20.07 4.00 1.07
CA GLY A 504 -21.20 3.51 0.28
C GLY A 504 -20.93 3.34 -1.22
N GLU A 505 -19.74 3.71 -1.70
CA GLU A 505 -19.35 3.58 -3.10
C GLU A 505 -18.83 2.16 -3.41
N SER A 506 -19.08 1.70 -4.65
CA SER A 506 -18.64 0.39 -5.12
C SER A 506 -17.31 0.50 -5.87
N TYR A 507 -16.38 -0.39 -5.57
CA TYR A 507 -15.07 -0.48 -6.23
C TYR A 507 -14.77 -1.92 -6.65
N PRO A 508 -13.97 -2.14 -7.71
CA PRO A 508 -13.42 -1.15 -8.63
C PRO A 508 -14.46 -0.63 -9.64
N PHE A 509 -14.16 0.50 -10.30
CA PHE A 509 -15.05 1.06 -11.34
C PHE A 509 -15.03 0.27 -12.64
N VAL A 510 -13.87 -0.31 -12.98
CA VAL A 510 -13.67 -1.11 -14.19
C VAL A 510 -12.84 -2.34 -13.88
N ALA A 511 -12.84 -3.31 -14.79
CA ALA A 511 -11.92 -4.45 -14.75
C ALA A 511 -11.11 -4.52 -16.05
N ALA A 512 -9.87 -4.96 -15.94
CA ALA A 512 -8.97 -5.18 -17.05
C ALA A 512 -8.42 -6.63 -17.01
N PRO A 513 -7.99 -7.20 -18.16
CA PRO A 513 -7.42 -8.54 -18.19
C PRO A 513 -6.06 -8.54 -17.49
N GLY A 514 -5.92 -9.39 -16.48
CA GLY A 514 -4.71 -9.44 -15.66
C GLY A 514 -4.27 -10.86 -15.30
N TYR A 515 -4.91 -11.89 -15.80
CA TYR A 515 -4.51 -13.27 -15.58
C TYR A 515 -3.78 -13.83 -16.82
N PHE A 516 -2.65 -14.51 -16.60
CA PHE A 516 -1.76 -15.01 -17.65
C PHE A 516 -1.30 -13.93 -18.66
N VAL A 517 -0.78 -12.82 -18.18
CA VAL A 517 -0.21 -11.79 -19.03
C VAL A 517 1.28 -12.04 -19.25
N VAL A 518 1.72 -11.86 -20.47
CA VAL A 518 3.15 -11.89 -20.86
C VAL A 518 3.66 -10.47 -20.91
N SER A 519 4.82 -10.23 -20.27
CA SER A 519 5.40 -8.91 -20.19
C SER A 519 6.91 -8.97 -20.01
N ALA A 520 7.56 -7.78 -19.90
CA ALA A 520 8.99 -7.67 -19.65
C ALA A 520 9.36 -8.21 -18.26
N TYR A 521 10.52 -8.84 -18.18
CA TYR A 521 11.12 -9.32 -16.94
C TYR A 521 12.57 -8.88 -16.89
N ASN A 522 13.08 -8.52 -15.71
CA ASN A 522 14.44 -8.00 -15.55
C ASN A 522 15.49 -9.00 -16.06
N GLY A 523 16.51 -8.48 -16.76
CA GLY A 523 17.58 -9.28 -17.34
C GLY A 523 18.78 -9.53 -16.42
N TYR A 524 18.70 -9.12 -15.15
CA TYR A 524 19.76 -9.28 -14.14
C TYR A 524 19.32 -10.14 -12.97
#